data_cc3e89991114f900c202d3d646d9d438
#
_entry.id   cc3e89991114f900c202d3d646d9d438
#
_cell.length_a   1.000
_cell.length_b   1.000
_cell.length_c   1.000
_cell.angle_alpha   90.00
_cell.angle_beta   90.00
_cell.angle_gamma   90.00
#
_symmetry.space_group_name_H-M   'P 1'
#
loop_
_entity.id
_entity.type
_entity.pdbx_description
1 polymer ?
#
loop_
_entity_poly.entity_id
_entity_poly.type
_entity_poly.pdbx_seq_one_letter_code
_entity_poly.pdbx_strand_id
1 'polypeptide(L)'
;MAKYRFDQIAFNSTEKKKPVEEDRFTYLGLEHLDSGSLKVTRFGADVAPVGEKLVMHKGDVLFGKRRAYQKKVAIAPFDGIFSAHGMVLRPKVEVIDPYFFPLFISSDYFLDAAIKISVGSLSPTINWRDLKILEFNLPDIETQRKLAAVLWSINDTMESYKKLISATDELVKSQFIEMFGEPVANTKQLPVHQLTEYIEFLTSGSRGWAKYHSDAGEWFITIKNVKNCKVSVEEIQHITPPQNAEAERSRVHEGDLLISITADLGRTGVVTKEIAEHGAYINQHLTCIRLNKQALNPTYVAYFMESTAGKRQFFAKNLSSVKAGLNFDSIRTLKLMVPPLPLQQEFVEFLTQSDKSKYHIQKSMTKCSEAVYEVRSILYPKCYLNRAKME
;
A
#
# COMPACT_ATOMS: atom_id res chain seq x y z
N MET A 1 -11.52 -30.84 17.88
CA MET A 1 -12.35 -29.65 17.54
C MET A 1 -13.80 -29.95 17.81
N ALA A 2 -14.51 -29.06 18.49
CA ALA A 2 -15.95 -29.13 18.72
C ALA A 2 -16.67 -28.12 17.83
N LYS A 3 -17.92 -28.44 17.46
CA LYS A 3 -18.73 -27.62 16.56
C LYS A 3 -19.72 -26.79 17.39
N TYR A 4 -19.71 -25.49 17.16
CA TYR A 4 -20.56 -24.55 17.87
C TYR A 4 -21.31 -23.63 16.89
N ARG A 5 -22.54 -23.27 17.20
CA ARG A 5 -23.24 -22.16 16.53
C ARG A 5 -22.62 -20.85 16.98
N PHE A 6 -22.65 -19.84 16.10
CA PHE A 6 -22.02 -18.55 16.41
C PHE A 6 -22.63 -17.85 17.63
N ASP A 7 -23.94 -18.02 17.88
CA ASP A 7 -24.59 -17.52 19.11
C ASP A 7 -24.15 -18.24 20.40
N GLN A 8 -23.46 -19.39 20.29
CA GLN A 8 -22.80 -20.05 21.41
C GLN A 8 -21.37 -19.54 21.61
N ILE A 9 -20.75 -18.97 20.56
CA ILE A 9 -19.37 -18.45 20.57
C ILE A 9 -19.33 -16.99 21.03
N ALA A 10 -20.30 -16.18 20.58
CA ALA A 10 -20.32 -14.75 20.84
C ALA A 10 -21.75 -14.22 20.98
N PHE A 11 -21.88 -13.04 21.56
CA PHE A 11 -23.11 -12.25 21.47
C PHE A 11 -22.85 -10.90 20.80
N ASN A 12 -23.90 -10.38 20.14
CA ASN A 12 -23.88 -9.06 19.54
C ASN A 12 -24.48 -8.06 20.52
N SER A 13 -23.70 -7.11 20.99
CA SER A 13 -24.20 -6.01 21.82
C SER A 13 -25.13 -5.13 20.99
N THR A 14 -26.34 -4.91 21.51
CA THR A 14 -27.36 -4.05 20.90
C THR A 14 -27.54 -2.73 21.62
N GLU A 15 -26.67 -2.45 22.59
CA GLU A 15 -26.65 -1.21 23.33
C GLU A 15 -26.42 -0.03 22.40
N LYS A 16 -27.28 0.99 22.50
CA LYS A 16 -27.25 2.17 21.65
C LYS A 16 -27.38 3.43 22.46
N LYS A 17 -26.82 4.50 21.89
CA LYS A 17 -26.93 5.82 22.45
C LYS A 17 -27.15 6.84 21.33
N LYS A 18 -27.92 7.90 21.58
CA LYS A 18 -27.91 9.11 20.74
C LYS A 18 -26.63 9.89 21.06
N PRO A 19 -25.78 10.15 20.03
CA PRO A 19 -24.54 10.89 20.27
C PRO A 19 -24.79 12.29 20.81
N VAL A 20 -23.90 12.72 21.70
CA VAL A 20 -23.74 14.11 22.13
C VAL A 20 -22.44 14.67 21.52
N GLU A 21 -22.18 15.98 21.68
CA GLU A 21 -21.03 16.62 21.00
C GLU A 21 -19.69 15.99 21.39
N GLU A 22 -19.53 15.58 22.65
CA GLU A 22 -18.30 14.95 23.17
C GLU A 22 -18.03 13.59 22.53
N ASP A 23 -19.05 12.87 22.09
CA ASP A 23 -18.91 11.55 21.49
C ASP A 23 -18.15 11.58 20.16
N ARG A 24 -18.03 12.74 19.51
CA ARG A 24 -17.23 12.91 18.29
C ARG A 24 -15.77 12.53 18.48
N PHE A 25 -15.22 12.69 19.68
CA PHE A 25 -13.84 12.35 19.99
C PHE A 25 -13.59 10.85 20.21
N THR A 26 -14.65 10.08 20.50
CA THR A 26 -14.58 8.63 20.74
C THR A 26 -15.45 7.84 19.75
N TYR A 27 -15.72 8.43 18.58
CA TYR A 27 -16.47 7.80 17.51
C TYR A 27 -15.57 6.91 16.63
N LEU A 28 -16.05 5.70 16.32
CA LEU A 28 -15.50 4.82 15.30
C LEU A 28 -16.55 4.56 14.22
N GLY A 29 -16.22 4.96 12.98
CA GLY A 29 -16.94 4.58 11.77
C GLY A 29 -16.25 3.41 11.07
N LEU A 30 -16.90 2.83 10.04
CA LEU A 30 -16.26 1.81 9.21
C LEU A 30 -15.06 2.35 8.42
N GLU A 31 -14.99 3.65 8.21
CA GLU A 31 -13.86 4.38 7.60
C GLU A 31 -12.59 4.35 8.45
N HIS A 32 -12.73 4.14 9.76
CA HIS A 32 -11.60 4.05 10.70
C HIS A 32 -11.04 2.63 10.86
N LEU A 33 -11.77 1.62 10.36
CA LEU A 33 -11.33 0.23 10.38
C LEU A 33 -10.60 -0.10 9.07
N ASP A 34 -9.35 -0.49 9.18
CA ASP A 34 -8.55 -0.92 8.04
C ASP A 34 -8.72 -2.43 7.81
N SER A 35 -8.85 -2.82 6.53
CA SER A 35 -8.93 -4.23 6.15
C SER A 35 -7.62 -4.95 6.50
N GLY A 36 -7.71 -6.12 7.14
CA GLY A 36 -6.54 -6.91 7.52
C GLY A 36 -5.78 -6.41 8.76
N SER A 37 -6.29 -5.37 9.47
CA SER A 37 -5.73 -4.89 10.72
C SER A 37 -6.75 -4.96 11.85
N LEU A 38 -6.35 -5.52 12.99
CA LEU A 38 -7.15 -5.49 14.22
C LEU A 38 -6.97 -4.20 15.03
N LYS A 39 -6.00 -3.36 14.64
CA LYS A 39 -5.66 -2.13 15.34
C LYS A 39 -6.33 -0.93 14.69
N VAL A 40 -6.93 -0.09 15.52
CA VAL A 40 -7.48 1.21 15.12
C VAL A 40 -6.39 2.28 15.27
N THR A 41 -6.11 3.02 14.20
CA THR A 41 -5.10 4.11 14.19
C THR A 41 -5.73 5.49 14.00
N ARG A 42 -6.99 5.54 13.56
CA ARG A 42 -7.75 6.76 13.28
C ARG A 42 -9.11 6.66 13.93
N PHE A 43 -9.59 7.73 14.51
CA PHE A 43 -10.90 7.80 15.15
C PHE A 43 -11.38 9.25 15.23
N GLY A 44 -12.63 9.44 15.65
CA GLY A 44 -13.24 10.73 15.80
C GLY A 44 -13.99 11.21 14.55
N ALA A 45 -14.66 12.33 14.67
CA ALA A 45 -15.37 13.02 13.60
C ALA A 45 -15.28 14.54 13.82
N ASP A 46 -15.36 15.30 12.71
CA ASP A 46 -15.33 16.78 12.78
C ASP A 46 -16.56 17.33 13.47
N VAL A 47 -17.70 16.64 13.35
CA VAL A 47 -18.98 16.96 13.99
C VAL A 47 -19.56 15.72 14.66
N ALA A 48 -20.45 15.91 15.62
CA ALA A 48 -21.13 14.80 16.29
C ALA A 48 -21.90 13.94 15.29
N PRO A 49 -21.73 12.60 15.31
CA PRO A 49 -22.40 11.70 14.36
C PRO A 49 -23.93 11.72 14.59
N VAL A 50 -24.68 11.83 13.50
CA VAL A 50 -26.16 11.88 13.55
C VAL A 50 -26.75 10.49 13.69
N GLY A 51 -27.87 10.37 14.41
CA GLY A 51 -28.64 9.15 14.65
C GLY A 51 -27.98 8.21 15.67
N GLU A 52 -28.74 7.22 16.13
CA GLU A 52 -28.25 6.25 17.12
C GLU A 52 -26.99 5.53 16.68
N LYS A 53 -26.06 5.36 17.60
CA LYS A 53 -24.82 4.61 17.45
C LYS A 53 -24.75 3.47 18.45
N LEU A 54 -23.99 2.43 18.13
CA LEU A 54 -23.71 1.33 19.05
C LEU A 54 -22.74 1.82 20.13
N VAL A 55 -22.97 1.39 21.36
CA VAL A 55 -21.99 1.59 22.45
C VAL A 55 -20.94 0.48 22.34
N MET A 56 -19.68 0.86 22.41
CA MET A 56 -18.54 -0.06 22.48
C MET A 56 -17.72 0.18 23.74
N HIS A 57 -17.19 -0.90 24.28
CA HIS A 57 -16.23 -0.86 25.38
C HIS A 57 -14.84 -1.29 24.89
N LYS A 58 -13.81 -0.80 25.56
CA LYS A 58 -12.43 -1.20 25.29
C LYS A 58 -12.29 -2.73 25.29
N GLY A 59 -11.73 -3.27 24.20
CA GLY A 59 -11.57 -4.71 24.00
C GLY A 59 -12.70 -5.39 23.22
N ASP A 60 -13.85 -4.73 23.01
CA ASP A 60 -14.91 -5.25 22.14
C ASP A 60 -14.40 -5.46 20.71
N VAL A 61 -14.88 -6.51 20.04
CA VAL A 61 -14.57 -6.76 18.63
C VAL A 61 -15.60 -6.05 17.75
N LEU A 62 -15.12 -5.11 16.96
CA LEU A 62 -15.89 -4.31 16.03
C LEU A 62 -15.89 -4.98 14.66
N PHE A 63 -17.05 -5.35 14.16
CA PHE A 63 -17.22 -6.04 12.89
C PHE A 63 -18.04 -5.20 11.90
N GLY A 64 -17.46 -4.88 10.75
CA GLY A 64 -18.14 -4.16 9.68
C GLY A 64 -19.15 -5.03 8.95
N LYS A 65 -20.43 -4.95 9.31
CA LYS A 65 -21.48 -5.76 8.69
C LYS A 65 -21.89 -5.30 7.30
N ARG A 66 -21.75 -4.00 6.99
CA ARG A 66 -22.08 -3.40 5.68
C ARG A 66 -20.86 -3.42 4.77
N ARG A 67 -21.03 -3.75 3.49
CA ARG A 67 -19.96 -4.01 2.53
C ARG A 67 -19.01 -5.08 3.06
N ALA A 68 -19.56 -6.21 3.43
CA ALA A 68 -18.89 -7.31 4.12
C ALA A 68 -17.62 -7.78 3.41
N TYR A 69 -17.56 -7.67 2.07
CA TYR A 69 -16.38 -7.98 1.25
C TYR A 69 -15.12 -7.17 1.61
N GLN A 70 -15.29 -6.02 2.31
CA GLN A 70 -14.15 -5.23 2.78
C GLN A 70 -13.43 -5.86 3.98
N LYS A 71 -13.99 -6.93 4.58
CA LYS A 71 -13.37 -7.71 5.68
C LYS A 71 -12.86 -6.84 6.83
N LYS A 72 -13.63 -5.84 7.26
CA LYS A 72 -13.27 -4.88 8.30
C LYS A 72 -13.56 -5.44 9.69
N VAL A 73 -12.53 -5.68 10.47
CA VAL A 73 -12.57 -6.14 11.86
C VAL A 73 -11.52 -5.37 12.66
N ALA A 74 -11.88 -4.89 13.86
CA ALA A 74 -10.91 -4.25 14.74
C ALA A 74 -11.27 -4.49 16.22
N ILE A 75 -10.34 -4.21 17.12
CA ILE A 75 -10.56 -4.20 18.56
C ILE A 75 -10.76 -2.75 19.00
N ALA A 76 -11.82 -2.49 19.78
CA ALA A 76 -12.09 -1.16 20.33
C ALA A 76 -10.94 -0.73 21.26
N PRO A 77 -10.25 0.39 20.97
CA PRO A 77 -9.09 0.81 21.77
C PRO A 77 -9.50 1.56 23.05
N PHE A 78 -10.75 2.02 23.13
CA PHE A 78 -11.34 2.79 24.22
C PHE A 78 -12.85 2.60 24.29
N ASP A 79 -13.49 3.10 25.35
CA ASP A 79 -14.94 3.18 25.47
C ASP A 79 -15.47 4.34 24.61
N GLY A 80 -16.55 4.09 23.87
CA GLY A 80 -17.10 5.11 22.97
C GLY A 80 -18.28 4.62 22.15
N ILE A 81 -18.45 5.20 20.97
CA ILE A 81 -19.56 4.85 20.08
C ILE A 81 -19.05 4.33 18.74
N PHE A 82 -19.75 3.33 18.22
CA PHE A 82 -19.46 2.68 16.94
C PHE A 82 -20.60 2.82 15.93
N SER A 83 -20.24 2.90 14.66
CA SER A 83 -21.21 3.01 13.56
C SER A 83 -22.31 1.94 13.63
N ALA A 84 -23.57 2.35 13.42
CA ALA A 84 -24.70 1.43 13.28
C ALA A 84 -24.59 0.47 12.08
N HIS A 85 -23.64 0.71 11.17
CA HIS A 85 -23.30 -0.19 10.05
C HIS A 85 -22.34 -1.32 10.43
N GLY A 86 -22.02 -1.46 11.69
CA GLY A 86 -21.23 -2.55 12.25
C GLY A 86 -22.03 -3.40 13.26
N MET A 87 -21.31 -4.34 13.88
CA MET A 87 -21.69 -5.11 15.05
C MET A 87 -20.61 -4.97 16.11
N VAL A 88 -21.01 -4.93 17.37
CA VAL A 88 -20.12 -4.99 18.53
C VAL A 88 -20.22 -6.40 19.09
N LEU A 89 -19.18 -7.21 18.90
CA LEU A 89 -19.16 -8.62 19.26
C LEU A 89 -18.31 -8.84 20.52
N ARG A 90 -18.85 -9.64 21.45
CA ARG A 90 -18.19 -10.03 22.69
C ARG A 90 -18.12 -11.56 22.80
N PRO A 91 -16.98 -12.13 23.22
CA PRO A 91 -16.82 -13.57 23.33
C PRO A 91 -17.65 -14.15 24.48
N LYS A 92 -18.11 -15.40 24.30
CA LYS A 92 -18.55 -16.26 25.40
C LYS A 92 -17.38 -17.08 25.89
N VAL A 93 -16.83 -16.66 27.00
CA VAL A 93 -15.53 -17.16 27.52
C VAL A 93 -15.50 -18.64 27.86
N GLU A 94 -16.67 -19.26 28.00
CA GLU A 94 -16.84 -20.69 28.23
C GLU A 94 -16.52 -21.50 26.95
N VAL A 95 -16.58 -20.87 25.78
CA VAL A 95 -16.42 -21.54 24.46
C VAL A 95 -15.21 -21.02 23.71
N ILE A 96 -14.90 -19.73 23.83
CA ILE A 96 -13.81 -19.11 23.08
C ILE A 96 -12.94 -18.23 23.98
N ASP A 97 -11.63 -18.43 23.87
CA ASP A 97 -10.66 -17.59 24.58
C ASP A 97 -10.74 -16.12 24.10
N PRO A 98 -10.80 -15.12 25.00
CA PRO A 98 -10.91 -13.71 24.63
C PRO A 98 -9.78 -13.19 23.73
N TYR A 99 -8.57 -13.70 23.86
CA TYR A 99 -7.44 -13.32 22.99
C TYR A 99 -7.47 -14.02 21.63
N PHE A 100 -8.06 -15.22 21.57
CA PHE A 100 -8.27 -15.92 20.31
C PHE A 100 -9.45 -15.37 19.52
N PHE A 101 -10.45 -14.82 20.19
CA PHE A 101 -11.69 -14.35 19.57
C PHE A 101 -11.49 -13.31 18.44
N PRO A 102 -10.71 -12.23 18.62
CA PRO A 102 -10.46 -11.27 17.53
C PRO A 102 -9.77 -11.91 16.31
N LEU A 103 -8.85 -12.85 16.56
CA LEU A 103 -8.13 -13.59 15.52
C LEU A 103 -9.06 -14.53 14.75
N PHE A 104 -10.02 -15.16 15.45
CA PHE A 104 -11.05 -15.99 14.83
C PHE A 104 -11.99 -15.14 13.95
N ILE A 105 -12.50 -14.02 14.45
CA ILE A 105 -13.39 -13.11 13.70
C ILE A 105 -12.67 -12.50 12.48
N SER A 106 -11.38 -12.24 12.55
CA SER A 106 -10.58 -11.71 11.43
C SER A 106 -10.09 -12.80 10.47
N SER A 107 -10.35 -14.07 10.74
CA SER A 107 -9.92 -15.18 9.88
C SER A 107 -10.80 -15.30 8.62
N ASP A 108 -10.20 -15.73 7.51
CA ASP A 108 -10.98 -16.06 6.29
C ASP A 108 -12.03 -17.14 6.57
N TYR A 109 -11.76 -18.06 7.50
CA TYR A 109 -12.73 -19.08 7.92
C TYR A 109 -14.05 -18.48 8.40
N PHE A 110 -14.00 -17.45 9.24
CA PHE A 110 -15.19 -16.73 9.70
C PHE A 110 -15.70 -15.76 8.62
N LEU A 111 -14.83 -14.94 8.04
CA LEU A 111 -15.20 -13.86 7.15
C LEU A 111 -15.87 -14.37 5.86
N ASP A 112 -15.31 -15.42 5.23
CA ASP A 112 -15.88 -15.97 4.00
C ASP A 112 -17.24 -16.65 4.26
N ALA A 113 -17.43 -17.30 5.43
CA ALA A 113 -18.72 -17.82 5.84
C ALA A 113 -19.75 -16.70 6.07
N ALA A 114 -19.35 -15.62 6.72
CA ALA A 114 -20.17 -14.45 6.97
C ALA A 114 -20.53 -13.69 5.67
N ILE A 115 -19.60 -13.57 4.74
CA ILE A 115 -19.83 -12.91 3.43
C ILE A 115 -20.85 -13.69 2.61
N LYS A 116 -20.80 -15.02 2.62
CA LYS A 116 -21.74 -15.89 1.87
C LYS A 116 -23.21 -15.69 2.24
N ILE A 117 -23.49 -15.27 3.47
CA ILE A 117 -24.86 -15.00 3.94
C ILE A 117 -25.25 -13.51 3.81
N SER A 118 -24.38 -12.66 3.27
CA SER A 118 -24.68 -11.24 3.11
C SER A 118 -25.74 -10.99 2.04
N VAL A 119 -26.63 -10.03 2.28
CA VAL A 119 -27.75 -9.71 1.40
C VAL A 119 -27.60 -8.29 0.85
N GLY A 120 -27.89 -8.13 -0.45
CA GLY A 120 -27.82 -6.84 -1.18
C GLY A 120 -26.71 -6.81 -2.22
N SER A 121 -26.98 -6.19 -3.39
CA SER A 121 -26.04 -6.12 -4.52
C SER A 121 -24.97 -5.04 -4.38
N LEU A 122 -25.37 -3.79 -4.14
CA LEU A 122 -24.45 -2.64 -4.07
C LEU A 122 -23.74 -2.48 -2.72
N SER A 123 -24.39 -2.89 -1.64
CA SER A 123 -23.88 -2.78 -0.28
C SER A 123 -24.27 -4.00 0.53
N PRO A 124 -23.71 -5.20 0.21
CA PRO A 124 -24.08 -6.43 0.89
C PRO A 124 -23.88 -6.30 2.39
N THR A 125 -24.90 -6.68 3.14
CA THR A 125 -24.97 -6.50 4.59
C THR A 125 -25.21 -7.84 5.27
N ILE A 126 -24.49 -8.13 6.33
CA ILE A 126 -24.66 -9.30 7.18
C ILE A 126 -25.63 -8.97 8.30
N ASN A 127 -26.67 -9.80 8.47
CA ASN A 127 -27.61 -9.68 9.57
C ASN A 127 -27.23 -10.64 10.72
N TRP A 128 -27.39 -10.18 11.96
CA TRP A 128 -27.13 -11.03 13.13
C TRP A 128 -28.01 -12.28 13.15
N ARG A 129 -29.28 -12.15 12.69
CA ARG A 129 -30.21 -13.29 12.60
C ARG A 129 -29.61 -14.45 11.80
N ASP A 130 -28.95 -14.15 10.70
CA ASP A 130 -28.41 -15.15 9.78
C ASP A 130 -26.99 -15.57 10.20
N LEU A 131 -26.22 -14.65 10.78
CA LEU A 131 -24.86 -14.92 11.30
C LEU A 131 -24.89 -15.85 12.53
N LYS A 132 -25.78 -15.62 13.48
CA LYS A 132 -25.85 -16.35 14.76
C LYS A 132 -26.06 -17.85 14.65
N ILE A 133 -26.66 -18.31 13.54
CA ILE A 133 -26.93 -19.73 13.29
C ILE A 133 -25.81 -20.44 12.51
N LEU A 134 -24.81 -19.71 12.00
CA LEU A 134 -23.66 -20.34 11.36
C LEU A 134 -22.90 -21.19 12.36
N GLU A 135 -22.37 -22.30 11.88
CA GLU A 135 -21.65 -23.26 12.71
C GLU A 135 -20.16 -23.24 12.39
N PHE A 136 -19.34 -23.20 13.44
CA PHE A 136 -17.90 -23.15 13.35
C PHE A 136 -17.26 -24.23 14.23
N ASN A 137 -16.22 -24.86 13.72
CA ASN A 137 -15.38 -25.78 14.48
C ASN A 137 -14.31 -24.99 15.23
N LEU A 138 -14.24 -25.16 16.54
CA LEU A 138 -13.21 -24.54 17.38
C LEU A 138 -12.36 -25.61 18.05
N PRO A 139 -11.04 -25.39 18.22
CA PRO A 139 -10.23 -26.21 19.08
C PRO A 139 -10.63 -26.02 20.57
N ASP A 140 -10.08 -26.85 21.44
CA ASP A 140 -10.22 -26.65 22.88
C ASP A 140 -9.56 -25.35 23.35
N ILE A 141 -9.95 -24.86 24.52
CA ILE A 141 -9.50 -23.56 25.06
C ILE A 141 -7.97 -23.48 25.23
N GLU A 142 -7.32 -24.57 25.61
CA GLU A 142 -5.87 -24.60 25.76
C GLU A 142 -5.17 -24.42 24.42
N THR A 143 -5.64 -25.12 23.39
CA THR A 143 -5.17 -24.95 22.01
C THR A 143 -5.43 -23.54 21.50
N GLN A 144 -6.62 -22.97 21.77
CA GLN A 144 -6.93 -21.57 21.39
C GLN A 144 -5.94 -20.58 22.00
N ARG A 145 -5.58 -20.73 23.29
CA ARG A 145 -4.60 -19.88 23.99
C ARG A 145 -3.21 -19.97 23.36
N LYS A 146 -2.74 -21.18 23.07
CA LYS A 146 -1.44 -21.39 22.40
C LYS A 146 -1.40 -20.72 21.03
N LEU A 147 -2.46 -20.89 20.25
CA LEU A 147 -2.60 -20.29 18.93
C LEU A 147 -2.68 -18.76 19.01
N ALA A 148 -3.45 -18.22 19.95
CA ALA A 148 -3.51 -16.79 20.19
C ALA A 148 -2.14 -16.20 20.50
N ALA A 149 -1.38 -16.83 21.41
CA ALA A 149 -0.04 -16.36 21.76
C ALA A 149 0.89 -16.29 20.54
N VAL A 150 0.91 -17.32 19.69
CA VAL A 150 1.73 -17.35 18.47
C VAL A 150 1.26 -16.31 17.45
N LEU A 151 -0.04 -16.25 17.15
CA LEU A 151 -0.58 -15.34 16.14
C LEU A 151 -0.44 -13.87 16.54
N TRP A 152 -0.60 -13.55 17.83
CA TRP A 152 -0.35 -12.18 18.32
C TRP A 152 1.12 -11.82 18.24
N SER A 153 2.04 -12.72 18.58
CA SER A 153 3.48 -12.49 18.45
C SER A 153 3.88 -12.20 17.00
N ILE A 154 3.31 -12.93 16.03
CA ILE A 154 3.53 -12.67 14.61
C ILE A 154 2.93 -11.31 14.21
N ASN A 155 1.71 -10.99 14.66
CA ASN A 155 1.06 -9.71 14.38
C ASN A 155 1.89 -8.52 14.90
N ASP A 156 2.39 -8.60 16.13
CA ASP A 156 3.22 -7.56 16.74
C ASP A 156 4.55 -7.39 16.01
N THR A 157 5.13 -8.50 15.53
CA THR A 157 6.33 -8.49 14.69
C THR A 157 6.05 -7.77 13.36
N MET A 158 4.94 -8.08 12.69
CA MET A 158 4.54 -7.41 11.44
C MET A 158 4.31 -5.91 11.63
N GLU A 159 3.66 -5.51 12.74
CA GLU A 159 3.46 -4.09 13.07
C GLU A 159 4.79 -3.38 13.35
N SER A 160 5.73 -4.04 14.00
CA SER A 160 7.08 -3.52 14.23
C SER A 160 7.84 -3.32 12.90
N TYR A 161 7.72 -4.26 11.98
CA TYR A 161 8.31 -4.12 10.64
C TYR A 161 7.71 -2.97 9.84
N LYS A 162 6.39 -2.76 9.89
CA LYS A 162 5.74 -1.60 9.24
C LYS A 162 6.27 -0.28 9.79
N LYS A 163 6.40 -0.18 11.12
CA LYS A 163 7.00 1.00 11.78
C LYS A 163 8.44 1.22 11.34
N LEU A 164 9.23 0.16 11.23
CA LEU A 164 10.63 0.24 10.82
C LEU A 164 10.76 0.73 9.36
N ILE A 165 9.90 0.25 8.44
CA ILE A 165 9.85 0.76 7.06
C ILE A 165 9.55 2.26 7.06
N SER A 166 8.51 2.70 7.79
CA SER A 166 8.15 4.11 7.87
C SER A 166 9.25 4.97 8.47
N ALA A 167 9.91 4.50 9.53
CA ALA A 167 11.05 5.20 10.14
C ALA A 167 12.25 5.29 9.19
N THR A 168 12.49 4.25 8.37
CA THR A 168 13.54 4.27 7.35
C THR A 168 13.23 5.29 6.24
N ASP A 169 11.96 5.42 5.82
CA ASP A 169 11.57 6.44 4.85
C ASP A 169 11.75 7.86 5.40
N GLU A 170 11.40 8.09 6.67
CA GLU A 170 11.64 9.39 7.32
C GLU A 170 13.13 9.67 7.51
N LEU A 171 13.94 8.65 7.81
CA LEU A 171 15.39 8.79 7.91
C LEU A 171 16.00 9.24 6.58
N VAL A 172 15.58 8.65 5.45
CA VAL A 172 16.05 9.05 4.11
C VAL A 172 15.69 10.49 3.80
N LYS A 173 14.47 10.94 4.15
CA LYS A 173 14.07 12.34 3.99
C LYS A 173 14.90 13.28 4.86
N SER A 174 15.14 12.91 6.11
CA SER A 174 15.95 13.70 7.04
C SER A 174 17.39 13.83 6.56
N GLN A 175 17.97 12.73 6.07
CA GLN A 175 19.32 12.72 5.50
C GLN A 175 19.41 13.62 4.26
N PHE A 176 18.40 13.59 3.38
CA PHE A 176 18.35 14.49 2.22
C PHE A 176 18.34 15.96 2.65
N ILE A 177 17.53 16.31 3.65
CA ILE A 177 17.44 17.68 4.16
C ILE A 177 18.74 18.09 4.87
N GLU A 178 19.37 17.19 5.61
CA GLU A 178 20.65 17.42 6.25
C GLU A 178 21.75 17.69 5.23
N MET A 179 21.84 16.91 4.16
CA MET A 179 22.86 17.05 3.13
C MET A 179 22.63 18.26 2.21
N PHE A 180 21.38 18.48 1.76
CA PHE A 180 21.06 19.42 0.70
C PHE A 180 20.19 20.62 1.13
N GLY A 181 19.66 20.61 2.36
CA GLY A 181 18.70 21.61 2.81
C GLY A 181 17.27 21.30 2.37
N GLU A 182 16.33 22.11 2.79
CA GLU A 182 14.92 21.99 2.43
C GLU A 182 14.73 22.31 0.93
N PRO A 183 14.19 21.38 0.11
CA PRO A 183 14.23 21.53 -1.35
C PRO A 183 13.37 22.68 -1.91
N VAL A 184 12.32 23.09 -1.21
CA VAL A 184 11.46 24.20 -1.66
C VAL A 184 12.09 25.56 -1.34
N ALA A 185 12.61 25.71 -0.11
CA ALA A 185 13.23 26.95 0.37
C ALA A 185 14.70 27.07 -0.01
N ASN A 186 15.34 25.98 -0.44
CA ASN A 186 16.77 25.91 -0.72
C ASN A 186 17.63 26.50 0.42
N THR A 187 17.41 26.00 1.61
CA THR A 187 17.99 26.57 2.86
C THR A 187 19.52 26.57 2.89
N LYS A 188 20.18 25.72 2.06
CA LYS A 188 21.65 25.70 1.89
C LYS A 188 22.15 26.55 0.73
N GLN A 189 21.26 27.24 0.03
CA GLN A 189 21.60 28.09 -1.12
C GLN A 189 22.40 27.37 -2.22
N LEU A 190 22.07 26.11 -2.47
CA LEU A 190 22.71 25.32 -3.52
C LEU A 190 22.38 25.91 -4.91
N PRO A 191 23.29 25.80 -5.89
CA PRO A 191 23.03 26.20 -7.26
C PRO A 191 21.76 25.54 -7.79
N VAL A 192 20.88 26.31 -8.42
CA VAL A 192 19.64 25.81 -9.03
C VAL A 192 19.74 26.00 -10.54
N HIS A 193 19.63 24.90 -11.26
CA HIS A 193 19.74 24.87 -12.72
C HIS A 193 18.49 24.28 -13.35
N GLN A 194 18.31 24.52 -14.64
CA GLN A 194 17.28 23.86 -15.43
C GLN A 194 17.79 22.48 -15.88
N LEU A 195 16.88 21.52 -15.92
CA LEU A 195 17.23 20.14 -16.31
C LEU A 195 17.80 20.08 -17.74
N THR A 196 17.36 21.00 -18.62
CA THR A 196 17.85 21.10 -20.01
C THR A 196 19.36 21.23 -20.11
N GLU A 197 20.04 21.84 -19.14
CA GLU A 197 21.51 22.04 -19.12
C GLU A 197 22.28 20.72 -19.03
N TYR A 198 21.60 19.63 -18.64
CA TYR A 198 22.20 18.31 -18.37
C TYR A 198 21.62 17.20 -19.22
N ILE A 199 20.65 17.49 -20.12
CA ILE A 199 20.02 16.49 -20.98
C ILE A 199 20.89 16.21 -22.20
N GLU A 200 21.36 14.97 -22.33
CA GLU A 200 22.04 14.49 -23.54
C GLU A 200 21.05 13.86 -24.55
N PHE A 201 19.98 13.24 -24.05
CA PHE A 201 18.94 12.64 -24.88
C PHE A 201 17.58 12.72 -24.19
N LEU A 202 16.53 13.01 -24.97
CA LEU A 202 15.18 13.14 -24.49
C LEU A 202 14.20 12.55 -25.50
N THR A 203 13.41 11.59 -25.07
CA THR A 203 12.37 10.96 -25.89
C THR A 203 11.15 10.58 -25.09
N SER A 204 10.02 10.35 -25.76
CA SER A 204 8.88 9.63 -25.19
C SER A 204 8.76 8.26 -25.82
N GLY A 205 8.08 7.36 -25.12
CA GLY A 205 7.83 6.01 -25.63
C GLY A 205 6.83 5.96 -26.76
N SER A 206 6.59 4.77 -27.24
CA SER A 206 5.85 4.49 -28.46
C SER A 206 4.35 4.31 -28.20
N ARG A 207 3.54 4.70 -29.19
CA ARG A 207 2.08 4.51 -29.21
C ARG A 207 1.68 3.29 -29.99
N GLY A 208 0.56 2.69 -29.62
CA GLY A 208 -0.06 1.61 -30.42
C GLY A 208 0.72 0.31 -30.42
N TRP A 209 1.61 0.09 -29.46
CA TRP A 209 2.44 -1.13 -29.35
C TRP A 209 1.71 -2.32 -28.75
N ALA A 210 0.42 -2.20 -28.42
CA ALA A 210 -0.39 -3.34 -27.97
C ALA A 210 -0.34 -4.56 -28.93
N LYS A 211 -0.17 -4.32 -30.22
CA LYS A 211 -0.03 -5.36 -31.25
C LYS A 211 1.30 -6.15 -31.19
N TYR A 212 2.27 -5.65 -30.47
CA TYR A 212 3.58 -6.29 -30.26
C TYR A 212 3.68 -7.01 -28.91
N HIS A 213 2.60 -7.03 -28.12
CA HIS A 213 2.58 -7.77 -26.86
C HIS A 213 2.75 -9.26 -27.14
N SER A 214 3.51 -9.92 -26.26
CA SER A 214 3.87 -11.34 -26.33
C SER A 214 3.94 -11.91 -24.92
N ASP A 215 3.88 -13.24 -24.81
CA ASP A 215 3.98 -13.92 -23.50
C ASP A 215 5.42 -13.94 -22.96
N ALA A 216 6.41 -13.72 -23.81
CA ALA A 216 7.82 -13.64 -23.46
C ALA A 216 8.55 -12.69 -24.42
N GLY A 217 9.74 -12.23 -24.05
CA GLY A 217 10.57 -11.33 -24.87
C GLY A 217 11.06 -10.14 -24.07
N GLU A 218 11.30 -9.02 -24.75
CA GLU A 218 11.81 -7.81 -24.12
C GLU A 218 10.73 -7.12 -23.27
N TRP A 219 11.12 -6.34 -22.28
CA TRP A 219 10.19 -5.72 -21.34
C TRP A 219 9.56 -4.44 -21.89
N PHE A 220 8.28 -4.22 -21.55
CA PHE A 220 7.56 -3.00 -21.89
C PHE A 220 7.16 -2.22 -20.64
N ILE A 221 7.96 -1.20 -20.34
CA ILE A 221 7.81 -0.37 -19.14
C ILE A 221 6.65 0.60 -19.33
N THR A 222 5.70 0.56 -18.41
CA THR A 222 4.54 1.45 -18.33
C THR A 222 4.60 2.31 -17.06
N ILE A 223 3.66 3.24 -16.89
CA ILE A 223 3.58 4.06 -15.66
C ILE A 223 3.47 3.17 -14.40
N LYS A 224 2.82 2.00 -14.48
CA LYS A 224 2.66 1.10 -13.34
C LYS A 224 4.00 0.59 -12.81
N ASN A 225 4.97 0.46 -13.69
CA ASN A 225 6.32 -0.01 -13.38
C ASN A 225 7.23 1.06 -12.79
N VAL A 226 6.86 2.35 -12.88
CA VAL A 226 7.70 3.48 -12.45
C VAL A 226 7.15 4.07 -11.16
N LYS A 227 7.91 3.94 -10.07
CA LYS A 227 7.49 4.42 -8.74
C LYS A 227 8.67 4.50 -7.76
N ASN A 228 8.67 5.51 -6.90
CA ASN A 228 9.65 5.66 -5.80
C ASN A 228 11.10 5.62 -6.31
N CYS A 229 11.39 6.37 -7.35
CA CYS A 229 12.71 6.46 -8.00
C CYS A 229 13.20 5.15 -8.65
N LYS A 230 12.34 4.13 -8.78
CA LYS A 230 12.68 2.79 -9.29
C LYS A 230 11.80 2.39 -10.47
N VAL A 231 12.33 1.48 -11.28
CA VAL A 231 11.57 0.72 -12.27
C VAL A 231 11.38 -0.70 -11.74
N SER A 232 10.14 -1.11 -11.50
CA SER A 232 9.80 -2.47 -11.10
C SER A 232 9.54 -3.35 -12.31
N VAL A 233 10.05 -4.56 -12.25
CA VAL A 233 9.79 -5.61 -13.25
C VAL A 233 8.70 -6.58 -12.81
N GLU A 234 8.11 -6.36 -11.63
CA GLU A 234 6.94 -7.12 -11.17
C GLU A 234 5.75 -6.85 -12.11
N GLU A 235 5.06 -7.90 -12.55
CA GLU A 235 3.93 -7.82 -13.49
C GLU A 235 4.25 -7.00 -14.77
N ILE A 236 5.52 -7.05 -15.23
CA ILE A 236 5.93 -6.33 -16.43
C ILE A 236 5.35 -6.99 -17.68
N GLN A 237 4.93 -6.17 -18.62
CA GLN A 237 4.49 -6.66 -19.93
C GLN A 237 5.67 -7.02 -20.81
N HIS A 238 5.52 -8.04 -21.64
CA HIS A 238 6.52 -8.44 -22.62
C HIS A 238 6.10 -8.02 -24.02
N ILE A 239 7.09 -7.74 -24.87
CA ILE A 239 6.87 -7.39 -26.27
C ILE A 239 7.91 -8.05 -27.16
N THR A 240 7.54 -8.25 -28.43
CA THR A 240 8.46 -8.48 -29.55
C THR A 240 8.54 -7.16 -30.34
N PRO A 241 9.58 -6.32 -30.10
CA PRO A 241 9.62 -4.98 -30.68
C PRO A 241 9.80 -5.01 -32.20
N PRO A 242 9.26 -4.04 -32.95
CA PRO A 242 9.52 -3.93 -34.37
C PRO A 242 10.98 -3.47 -34.64
N GLN A 243 11.54 -3.89 -35.77
CA GLN A 243 12.87 -3.44 -36.19
C GLN A 243 12.76 -2.09 -36.95
N ASN A 244 12.67 -0.99 -36.22
CA ASN A 244 12.56 0.34 -36.80
C ASN A 244 13.16 1.42 -35.88
N ALA A 245 13.34 2.61 -36.40
CA ALA A 245 13.91 3.74 -35.67
C ALA A 245 13.08 4.16 -34.43
N GLU A 246 11.78 3.85 -34.39
CA GLU A 246 10.94 4.11 -33.22
C GLU A 246 11.31 3.18 -32.07
N ALA A 247 11.58 1.91 -32.35
CA ALA A 247 12.04 0.95 -31.35
C ALA A 247 13.42 1.36 -30.80
N GLU A 248 14.39 1.64 -31.68
CA GLU A 248 15.70 2.11 -31.27
C GLU A 248 15.63 3.33 -30.34
N ARG A 249 14.80 4.30 -30.70
CA ARG A 249 14.62 5.53 -29.93
C ARG A 249 13.97 5.30 -28.57
N SER A 250 13.03 4.35 -28.45
CA SER A 250 12.28 4.07 -27.22
C SER A 250 12.91 2.98 -26.34
N ARG A 251 14.03 2.38 -26.76
CA ARG A 251 14.84 1.47 -25.97
C ARG A 251 15.55 2.23 -24.87
N VAL A 252 15.50 1.70 -23.65
CA VAL A 252 16.16 2.32 -22.50
C VAL A 252 17.56 1.75 -22.27
N HIS A 253 18.40 2.55 -21.67
CA HIS A 253 19.79 2.20 -21.31
C HIS A 253 20.00 2.37 -19.81
N GLU A 254 21.06 1.76 -19.28
CA GLU A 254 21.41 1.88 -17.87
C GLU A 254 21.61 3.36 -17.46
N GLY A 255 20.93 3.73 -16.38
CA GLY A 255 20.94 5.08 -15.82
C GLY A 255 20.01 6.07 -16.53
N ASP A 256 19.22 5.64 -17.53
CA ASP A 256 18.18 6.51 -18.07
C ASP A 256 17.14 6.81 -16.97
N LEU A 257 16.80 8.10 -16.83
CA LEU A 257 15.76 8.58 -15.94
C LEU A 257 14.42 8.55 -16.67
N LEU A 258 13.46 7.82 -16.14
CA LEU A 258 12.08 7.78 -16.63
C LEU A 258 11.20 8.70 -15.79
N ILE A 259 10.37 9.53 -16.46
CA ILE A 259 9.38 10.40 -15.81
C ILE A 259 8.02 10.16 -16.45
N SER A 260 6.98 9.97 -15.64
CA SER A 260 5.61 9.89 -16.13
C SER A 260 5.07 11.28 -16.52
N ILE A 261 4.53 11.37 -17.73
CA ILE A 261 4.06 12.64 -18.34
C ILE A 261 2.56 12.72 -18.54
N THR A 262 1.82 11.70 -18.16
CA THR A 262 0.34 11.66 -18.21
C THR A 262 -0.23 10.95 -17.00
N ALA A 263 -1.52 11.11 -16.75
CA ALA A 263 -2.26 10.49 -15.65
C ALA A 263 -1.66 10.81 -14.27
N ASP A 264 -0.75 9.98 -13.76
CA ASP A 264 -0.04 10.21 -12.49
C ASP A 264 1.31 10.87 -12.80
N LEU A 265 1.31 12.19 -12.83
CA LEU A 265 2.44 13.01 -13.27
C LEU A 265 3.62 12.98 -12.29
N GLY A 266 4.84 12.90 -12.84
CA GLY A 266 6.07 13.07 -12.08
C GLY A 266 6.48 11.86 -11.24
N ARG A 267 5.93 10.65 -11.52
CA ARG A 267 6.57 9.43 -11.04
C ARG A 267 7.91 9.29 -11.71
N THR A 268 8.92 8.94 -10.94
CA THR A 268 10.26 8.76 -11.47
C THR A 268 10.78 7.35 -11.25
N GLY A 269 11.69 6.92 -12.13
CA GLY A 269 12.43 5.67 -11.99
C GLY A 269 13.72 5.73 -12.77
N VAL A 270 14.75 5.07 -12.26
CA VAL A 270 16.03 4.96 -12.95
C VAL A 270 16.19 3.53 -13.46
N VAL A 271 16.60 3.41 -14.72
CA VAL A 271 16.83 2.12 -15.38
C VAL A 271 18.08 1.48 -14.83
N THR A 272 17.94 0.28 -14.29
CA THR A 272 19.09 -0.51 -13.78
C THR A 272 19.84 -1.21 -14.93
N LYS A 273 21.05 -1.65 -14.64
CA LYS A 273 21.85 -2.47 -15.57
C LYS A 273 21.08 -3.72 -16.02
N GLU A 274 20.46 -4.43 -15.09
CA GLU A 274 19.66 -5.64 -15.38
C GLU A 274 18.54 -5.36 -16.39
N ILE A 275 17.78 -4.26 -16.22
CA ILE A 275 16.70 -3.88 -17.13
C ILE A 275 17.26 -3.55 -18.53
N ALA A 276 18.37 -2.82 -18.60
CA ALA A 276 18.98 -2.45 -19.86
C ALA A 276 19.55 -3.66 -20.62
N GLU A 277 20.18 -4.59 -19.92
CA GLU A 277 20.76 -5.82 -20.49
C GLU A 277 19.67 -6.80 -20.97
N HIS A 278 18.56 -6.92 -20.24
CA HIS A 278 17.41 -7.72 -20.70
C HIS A 278 16.81 -7.15 -21.99
N GLY A 279 16.88 -5.85 -22.18
CA GLY A 279 16.19 -5.12 -23.23
C GLY A 279 14.80 -4.69 -22.78
N ALA A 280 14.61 -3.39 -22.78
CA ALA A 280 13.32 -2.80 -22.37
C ALA A 280 13.00 -1.53 -23.15
N TYR A 281 11.69 -1.28 -23.29
CA TYR A 281 11.12 -0.16 -24.03
C TYR A 281 10.07 0.54 -23.19
N ILE A 282 9.84 1.82 -23.45
CA ILE A 282 8.85 2.62 -22.74
C ILE A 282 7.62 2.90 -23.58
N ASN A 283 6.47 3.03 -22.91
CA ASN A 283 5.23 3.45 -23.55
C ASN A 283 5.13 4.99 -23.66
N GLN A 284 4.15 5.48 -24.44
CA GLN A 284 3.92 6.91 -24.68
C GLN A 284 3.64 7.76 -23.44
N HIS A 285 3.40 7.15 -22.31
CA HIS A 285 3.09 7.83 -21.04
C HIS A 285 4.33 8.14 -20.19
N LEU A 286 5.49 7.68 -20.67
CA LEU A 286 6.79 7.90 -20.05
C LEU A 286 7.69 8.71 -20.98
N THR A 287 8.48 9.56 -20.35
CA THR A 287 9.62 10.24 -20.99
C THR A 287 10.91 9.59 -20.48
N CYS A 288 11.81 9.26 -21.38
CA CYS A 288 13.17 8.80 -21.10
C CYS A 288 14.14 9.96 -21.26
N ILE A 289 14.96 10.17 -20.26
CA ILE A 289 15.95 11.24 -20.17
C ILE A 289 17.31 10.62 -19.90
N ARG A 290 18.25 10.83 -20.80
CA ARG A 290 19.66 10.49 -20.55
C ARG A 290 20.37 11.74 -20.10
N LEU A 291 20.95 11.68 -18.92
CA LEU A 291 21.61 12.80 -18.28
C LEU A 291 23.13 12.70 -18.42
N ASN A 292 23.80 13.85 -18.45
CA ASN A 292 25.24 13.93 -18.29
C ASN A 292 25.63 13.43 -16.89
N LYS A 293 26.09 12.19 -16.82
CA LYS A 293 26.46 11.50 -15.57
C LYS A 293 27.71 12.06 -14.90
N GLN A 294 28.46 12.90 -15.58
CA GLN A 294 29.63 13.61 -14.99
C GLN A 294 29.18 14.78 -14.10
N ALA A 295 27.96 15.27 -14.26
CA ALA A 295 27.42 16.38 -13.49
C ALA A 295 26.25 15.96 -12.58
N LEU A 296 25.41 15.03 -13.02
CA LEU A 296 24.21 14.61 -12.30
C LEU A 296 24.11 13.09 -12.15
N ASN A 297 23.87 12.64 -10.93
CA ASN A 297 23.48 11.27 -10.66
C ASN A 297 21.96 11.10 -10.95
N PRO A 298 21.54 10.19 -11.84
CA PRO A 298 20.13 10.02 -12.21
C PRO A 298 19.22 9.67 -11.02
N THR A 299 19.71 8.90 -10.05
CA THR A 299 18.95 8.52 -8.85
C THR A 299 18.75 9.71 -7.91
N TYR A 300 19.76 10.58 -7.76
CA TYR A 300 19.60 11.85 -7.06
C TYR A 300 18.51 12.71 -7.71
N VAL A 301 18.56 12.85 -9.03
CA VAL A 301 17.54 13.62 -9.78
C VAL A 301 16.16 13.00 -9.61
N ALA A 302 16.01 11.69 -9.72
CA ALA A 302 14.76 10.99 -9.49
C ALA A 302 14.19 11.30 -8.10
N TYR A 303 15.02 11.22 -7.06
CA TYR A 303 14.62 11.50 -5.69
C TYR A 303 14.21 12.97 -5.50
N PHE A 304 14.99 13.92 -6.03
CA PHE A 304 14.64 15.33 -5.98
C PHE A 304 13.29 15.60 -6.67
N MET A 305 13.05 15.00 -7.83
CA MET A 305 11.80 15.19 -8.57
C MET A 305 10.59 14.60 -7.86
N GLU A 306 10.75 13.55 -7.06
CA GLU A 306 9.67 13.02 -6.20
C GLU A 306 9.50 13.78 -4.88
N SER A 307 10.41 14.68 -4.53
CA SER A 307 10.26 15.58 -3.38
C SER A 307 9.10 16.58 -3.55
N THR A 308 8.76 17.27 -2.48
CA THR A 308 7.74 18.35 -2.53
C THR A 308 8.09 19.43 -3.56
N ALA A 309 9.37 19.77 -3.73
CA ALA A 309 9.82 20.77 -4.71
C ALA A 309 9.62 20.29 -6.16
N GLY A 310 9.94 19.04 -6.46
CA GLY A 310 9.71 18.45 -7.77
C GLY A 310 8.22 18.32 -8.09
N LYS A 311 7.43 17.77 -7.16
CA LYS A 311 5.99 17.59 -7.34
C LYS A 311 5.25 18.90 -7.55
N ARG A 312 5.62 19.98 -6.86
CA ARG A 312 5.05 21.32 -7.10
C ARG A 312 5.29 21.80 -8.54
N GLN A 313 6.46 21.52 -9.11
CA GLN A 313 6.77 21.91 -10.48
C GLN A 313 5.93 21.13 -11.50
N PHE A 314 5.77 19.82 -11.33
CA PHE A 314 4.90 19.00 -12.18
C PHE A 314 3.46 19.50 -12.14
N PHE A 315 2.94 19.80 -10.96
CA PHE A 315 1.61 20.35 -10.80
C PHE A 315 1.45 21.71 -11.50
N ALA A 316 2.41 22.63 -11.31
CA ALA A 316 2.39 23.96 -11.92
C ALA A 316 2.52 23.93 -13.47
N LYS A 317 3.21 22.92 -14.02
CA LYS A 317 3.42 22.74 -15.47
C LYS A 317 2.36 21.88 -16.14
N ASN A 318 1.37 21.39 -15.41
CA ASN A 318 0.27 20.61 -15.99
C ASN A 318 -0.58 21.50 -16.92
N LEU A 319 -0.54 21.21 -18.21
CA LEU A 319 -1.11 22.04 -19.27
C LEU A 319 -2.61 21.85 -19.50
N SER A 320 -3.25 20.90 -18.82
CA SER A 320 -4.65 20.55 -19.12
C SER A 320 -5.52 20.44 -17.88
N SER A 321 -6.67 21.11 -17.91
CA SER A 321 -7.74 20.97 -16.92
C SER A 321 -8.54 19.66 -17.09
N VAL A 322 -8.48 19.01 -18.26
CA VAL A 322 -9.27 17.81 -18.60
C VAL A 322 -8.43 16.53 -18.57
N LYS A 323 -7.17 16.59 -19.04
CA LYS A 323 -6.21 15.46 -18.98
C LYS A 323 -4.86 15.97 -18.51
N ALA A 324 -4.38 15.43 -17.41
CA ALA A 324 -3.02 15.70 -16.94
C ALA A 324 -2.01 15.35 -18.04
N GLY A 325 -1.10 16.28 -18.37
CA GLY A 325 -0.11 16.07 -19.41
C GLY A 325 1.03 17.08 -19.36
N LEU A 326 2.24 16.58 -19.58
CA LEU A 326 3.48 17.37 -19.73
C LEU A 326 4.03 17.15 -21.14
N ASN A 327 4.60 18.19 -21.71
CA ASN A 327 5.37 18.12 -22.95
C ASN A 327 6.89 18.17 -22.65
N PHE A 328 7.72 18.04 -23.67
CA PHE A 328 9.17 18.08 -23.52
C PHE A 328 9.68 19.41 -23.00
N ASP A 329 9.05 20.53 -23.33
CA ASP A 329 9.45 21.83 -22.81
C ASP A 329 9.15 21.96 -21.32
N SER A 330 8.02 21.37 -20.88
CA SER A 330 7.75 21.23 -19.44
C SER A 330 8.85 20.47 -18.72
N ILE A 331 9.34 19.37 -19.32
CA ILE A 331 10.43 18.56 -18.76
C ILE A 331 11.76 19.33 -18.77
N ARG A 332 12.12 19.95 -19.89
CA ARG A 332 13.39 20.71 -20.04
C ARG A 332 13.51 21.85 -19.04
N THR A 333 12.40 22.50 -18.73
CA THR A 333 12.37 23.67 -17.82
C THR A 333 12.18 23.29 -16.34
N LEU A 334 12.21 22.01 -15.97
CA LEU A 334 12.24 21.60 -14.58
C LEU A 334 13.52 22.10 -13.92
N LYS A 335 13.40 22.65 -12.73
CA LYS A 335 14.52 23.16 -11.94
C LYS A 335 14.90 22.18 -10.85
N LEU A 336 16.19 22.04 -10.59
CA LEU A 336 16.70 21.20 -9.50
C LEU A 336 17.92 21.87 -8.84
N MET A 337 18.13 21.56 -7.58
CA MET A 337 19.38 21.87 -6.89
C MET A 337 20.48 20.95 -7.45
N VAL A 338 21.65 21.51 -7.72
CA VAL A 338 22.78 20.76 -8.29
C VAL A 338 23.98 20.87 -7.32
N PRO A 339 24.02 20.04 -6.28
CA PRO A 339 25.17 19.93 -5.39
C PRO A 339 26.35 19.26 -6.12
N PRO A 340 27.56 19.34 -5.57
CA PRO A 340 28.72 18.60 -6.11
C PRO A 340 28.44 17.12 -6.30
N LEU A 341 28.87 16.53 -7.40
CA LEU A 341 28.58 15.13 -7.75
C LEU A 341 29.01 14.12 -6.65
N PRO A 342 30.12 14.26 -5.93
CA PRO A 342 30.45 13.36 -4.83
C PRO A 342 29.35 13.34 -3.73
N LEU A 343 28.79 14.50 -3.41
CA LEU A 343 27.73 14.60 -2.41
C LEU A 343 26.42 13.95 -2.88
N GLN A 344 26.10 14.05 -4.19
CA GLN A 344 24.98 13.31 -4.78
C GLN A 344 25.22 11.79 -4.68
N GLN A 345 26.42 11.33 -4.94
CA GLN A 345 26.79 9.90 -4.86
C GLN A 345 26.69 9.37 -3.43
N GLU A 346 27.19 10.10 -2.46
CA GLU A 346 27.07 9.75 -1.03
C GLU A 346 25.61 9.56 -0.62
N PHE A 347 24.74 10.48 -1.00
CA PHE A 347 23.30 10.34 -0.75
C PHE A 347 22.71 9.09 -1.43
N VAL A 348 23.09 8.82 -2.68
CA VAL A 348 22.56 7.67 -3.44
C VAL A 348 23.06 6.34 -2.84
N GLU A 349 24.26 6.29 -2.30
CA GLU A 349 24.77 5.14 -1.55
C GLU A 349 23.93 4.91 -0.28
N PHE A 350 23.67 5.95 0.49
CA PHE A 350 22.81 5.90 1.67
C PHE A 350 21.38 5.42 1.32
N LEU A 351 20.78 5.99 0.26
CA LEU A 351 19.46 5.58 -0.24
C LEU A 351 19.45 4.10 -0.63
N THR A 352 20.48 3.64 -1.32
CA THR A 352 20.62 2.25 -1.77
C THR A 352 20.72 1.28 -0.58
N GLN A 353 21.46 1.62 0.46
CA GLN A 353 21.54 0.81 1.69
C GLN A 353 20.19 0.77 2.43
N SER A 354 19.52 1.91 2.53
CA SER A 354 18.18 2.01 3.12
C SER A 354 17.18 1.14 2.37
N ASP A 355 17.23 1.13 1.05
CA ASP A 355 16.35 0.30 0.21
C ASP A 355 16.64 -1.21 0.35
N LYS A 356 17.89 -1.61 0.45
CA LYS A 356 18.26 -3.00 0.77
C LYS A 356 17.70 -3.43 2.13
N SER A 357 17.79 -2.56 3.13
CA SER A 357 17.21 -2.83 4.45
C SER A 357 15.69 -2.99 4.39
N LYS A 358 14.98 -2.09 3.69
CA LYS A 358 13.53 -2.21 3.47
C LYS A 358 13.15 -3.50 2.75
N TYR A 359 13.92 -3.91 1.73
CA TYR A 359 13.69 -5.17 1.02
C TYR A 359 13.78 -6.39 1.95
N HIS A 360 14.79 -6.45 2.83
CA HIS A 360 14.92 -7.53 3.79
C HIS A 360 13.76 -7.56 4.80
N ILE A 361 13.30 -6.39 5.25
CA ILE A 361 12.14 -6.27 6.13
C ILE A 361 10.88 -6.78 5.43
N GLN A 362 10.64 -6.36 4.18
CA GLN A 362 9.49 -6.82 3.39
C GLN A 362 9.51 -8.33 3.19
N LYS A 363 10.65 -8.91 2.87
CA LYS A 363 10.82 -10.37 2.76
C LYS A 363 10.51 -11.08 4.09
N SER A 364 10.90 -10.50 5.22
CA SER A 364 10.56 -11.06 6.55
C SER A 364 9.06 -10.94 6.84
N MET A 365 8.40 -9.86 6.43
CA MET A 365 6.95 -9.72 6.53
C MET A 365 6.20 -10.75 5.69
N THR A 366 6.68 -11.07 4.48
CA THR A 366 6.11 -12.15 3.65
C THR A 366 6.17 -13.48 4.38
N LYS A 367 7.32 -13.83 4.99
CA LYS A 367 7.44 -15.05 5.80
C LYS A 367 6.49 -15.08 7.00
N CYS A 368 6.30 -13.94 7.67
CA CYS A 368 5.30 -13.83 8.74
C CYS A 368 3.87 -14.10 8.22
N SER A 369 3.54 -13.58 7.05
CA SER A 369 2.22 -13.82 6.41
C SER A 369 2.03 -15.29 6.03
N GLU A 370 3.06 -15.92 5.48
CA GLU A 370 3.08 -17.37 5.18
C GLU A 370 2.87 -18.20 6.44
N ALA A 371 3.58 -17.88 7.53
CA ALA A 371 3.41 -18.58 8.81
C ALA A 371 1.98 -18.44 9.38
N VAL A 372 1.37 -17.26 9.29
CA VAL A 372 -0.04 -17.07 9.66
C VAL A 372 -0.95 -17.93 8.80
N TYR A 373 -0.69 -17.97 7.47
CA TYR A 373 -1.45 -18.80 6.56
C TYR A 373 -1.33 -20.30 6.91
N GLU A 374 -0.13 -20.79 7.16
CA GLU A 374 0.12 -22.19 7.55
C GLU A 374 -0.63 -22.55 8.84
N VAL A 375 -0.51 -21.74 9.89
CA VAL A 375 -1.23 -21.96 11.16
C VAL A 375 -2.74 -22.02 10.93
N ARG A 376 -3.29 -21.11 10.13
CA ARG A 376 -4.72 -21.06 9.81
C ARG A 376 -5.15 -22.24 8.93
N SER A 377 -4.32 -22.71 8.01
CA SER A 377 -4.61 -23.85 7.12
C SER A 377 -4.69 -25.17 7.87
N ILE A 378 -3.84 -25.35 8.88
CA ILE A 378 -3.89 -26.51 9.78
C ILE A 378 -5.19 -26.50 10.59
N LEU A 379 -5.61 -25.33 11.06
CA LEU A 379 -6.85 -25.16 11.83
C LEU A 379 -8.11 -25.38 11.00
N TYR A 380 -8.12 -24.92 9.75
CA TYR A 380 -9.31 -24.85 8.90
C TYR A 380 -9.05 -25.37 7.48
N PRO A 381 -8.63 -26.62 7.30
CA PRO A 381 -8.11 -27.13 6.02
C PRO A 381 -9.10 -27.00 4.86
N LYS A 382 -10.42 -27.13 5.11
CA LYS A 382 -11.45 -27.01 4.05
C LYS A 382 -11.59 -25.59 3.46
N CYS A 383 -11.17 -24.56 4.17
CA CYS A 383 -11.27 -23.17 3.67
C CYS A 383 -10.05 -22.80 2.79
N TYR A 384 -8.90 -23.41 3.05
CA TYR A 384 -7.65 -23.08 2.38
C TYR A 384 -7.35 -23.96 1.16
N LEU A 385 -7.86 -25.21 1.13
CA LEU A 385 -7.76 -26.10 -0.03
C LEU A 385 -8.46 -25.57 -1.30
N ASN A 386 -9.50 -24.75 -1.13
CA ASN A 386 -10.22 -24.18 -2.28
C ASN A 386 -9.56 -22.92 -2.87
N ARG A 387 -8.67 -22.25 -2.14
CA ARG A 387 -7.91 -21.11 -2.67
C ARG A 387 -6.74 -21.55 -3.53
N ALA A 388 -6.01 -22.58 -3.14
CA ALA A 388 -4.90 -23.14 -3.92
C ALA A 388 -5.32 -23.73 -5.31
N LYS A 389 -6.62 -23.80 -5.60
CA LYS A 389 -7.16 -24.22 -6.89
C LYS A 389 -7.68 -23.04 -7.75
N MET A 390 -7.63 -21.82 -7.23
CA MET A 390 -8.11 -20.59 -7.91
C MET A 390 -6.98 -19.59 -8.20
N GLU A 391 -5.76 -19.87 -7.73
CA GLU A 391 -4.49 -19.23 -8.11
C GLU A 391 -3.75 -20.13 -9.12
#